data_44202b73ff36079e4a0e8d4eb9bde74a
#
_entry.id   44202b73ff36079e4a0e8d4eb9bde74a
#
_cell.length_a   1.000
_cell.length_b   1.000
_cell.length_c   1.000
_cell.angle_alpha   90.00
_cell.angle_beta   90.00
_cell.angle_gamma   90.00
#
_symmetry.space_group_name_H-M   'P 1'
#
loop_
_entity.id
_entity.type
_entity.pdbx_description
1 polymer ?
#
loop_
_entity_poly.entity_id
_entity_poly.type
_entity_poly.pdbx_seq_one_letter_code
_entity_poly.pdbx_strand_id
1 'polypeptide(L)'
;VAVDSRGIVGKSRTDLNAEKTALLEYVDASQSGSIEDAITDADVFIGVSRAGLLTPELVQKMAKDPIVFALANPVPEIMPDVAKQAGVAIIGTGRSDFPNQVNNSLAFPGIFRGALDHGVKKITDQHKLAAAEALANLVENPTVDKVVPTAFDEVSLKLSQMSLDKPKAPAPYLAASREFPSINRATNDS
;
A
#
# COMPACT_ATOMS: atom_id res chain seq x y z
N VAL A 1 -4.42 -10.23 6.15
CA VAL A 1 -5.87 -10.55 6.13
C VAL A 1 -6.53 -9.74 5.02
N ALA A 2 -7.47 -10.33 4.26
CA ALA A 2 -8.29 -9.61 3.28
C ALA A 2 -9.73 -9.53 3.80
N VAL A 3 -10.40 -8.41 3.53
CA VAL A 3 -11.76 -8.13 4.00
C VAL A 3 -12.60 -7.58 2.85
N ASP A 4 -13.84 -8.01 2.76
CA ASP A 4 -14.84 -7.42 1.85
C ASP A 4 -16.08 -6.94 2.63
N SER A 5 -17.14 -6.56 1.92
CA SER A 5 -18.40 -6.07 2.52
C SER A 5 -19.10 -7.08 3.45
N ARG A 6 -18.69 -8.34 3.42
CA ARG A 6 -19.26 -9.42 4.24
C ARG A 6 -18.32 -9.88 5.37
N GLY A 7 -17.16 -9.24 5.52
CA GLY A 7 -16.15 -9.56 6.53
C GLY A 7 -14.89 -10.20 5.94
N ILE A 8 -14.15 -10.92 6.77
CA ILE A 8 -12.87 -11.54 6.41
C ILE A 8 -13.07 -12.58 5.28
N VAL A 9 -12.19 -12.51 4.29
CA VAL A 9 -12.12 -13.46 3.16
C VAL A 9 -11.32 -14.67 3.62
N GLY A 10 -12.01 -15.68 4.13
CA GLY A 10 -11.42 -16.90 4.68
C GLY A 10 -12.00 -18.16 4.06
N LYS A 11 -11.33 -19.32 4.30
CA LYS A 11 -11.74 -20.64 3.78
C LYS A 11 -13.12 -21.10 4.24
N SER A 12 -13.62 -20.57 5.34
CA SER A 12 -14.96 -20.89 5.86
C SER A 12 -16.10 -20.31 5.02
N ARG A 13 -15.79 -19.36 4.13
CA ARG A 13 -16.80 -18.71 3.29
C ARG A 13 -17.10 -19.51 2.04
N THR A 14 -18.38 -19.63 1.73
CA THR A 14 -18.90 -20.37 0.56
C THR A 14 -19.35 -19.47 -0.60
N ASP A 15 -19.28 -18.15 -0.39
CA ASP A 15 -19.76 -17.12 -1.33
C ASP A 15 -18.62 -16.41 -2.08
N LEU A 16 -17.43 -16.99 -2.09
CA LEU A 16 -16.27 -16.40 -2.76
C LEU A 16 -16.35 -16.63 -4.28
N ASN A 17 -16.10 -15.56 -5.05
CA ASN A 17 -15.86 -15.67 -6.49
C ASN A 17 -14.43 -16.18 -6.77
N ALA A 18 -14.10 -16.40 -8.05
CA ALA A 18 -12.81 -16.96 -8.46
C ALA A 18 -11.62 -16.10 -8.00
N GLU A 19 -11.74 -14.77 -8.09
CA GLU A 19 -10.68 -13.83 -7.69
C GLU A 19 -10.43 -13.86 -6.18
N LYS A 20 -11.49 -13.90 -5.38
CA LYS A 20 -11.38 -14.01 -3.92
C LYS A 20 -10.88 -15.39 -3.49
N THR A 21 -11.25 -16.43 -4.22
CA THR A 21 -10.73 -17.78 -3.99
C THR A 21 -9.22 -17.83 -4.25
N ALA A 22 -8.76 -17.25 -5.35
CA ALA A 22 -7.32 -17.14 -5.63
C ALA A 22 -6.56 -16.32 -4.57
N LEU A 23 -7.19 -15.31 -3.98
CA LEU A 23 -6.60 -14.50 -2.92
C LEU A 23 -6.27 -15.32 -1.65
N LEU A 24 -6.99 -16.42 -1.41
CA LEU A 24 -6.74 -17.30 -0.25
C LEU A 24 -5.35 -17.92 -0.24
N GLU A 25 -4.65 -17.96 -1.37
CA GLU A 25 -3.26 -18.43 -1.46
C GLU A 25 -2.25 -17.43 -0.87
N TYR A 26 -2.64 -16.15 -0.76
CA TYR A 26 -1.75 -15.04 -0.36
C TYR A 26 -2.08 -14.45 1.01
N VAL A 27 -3.15 -14.88 1.66
CA VAL A 27 -3.61 -14.36 2.95
C VAL A 27 -3.74 -15.49 3.98
N ASP A 28 -3.79 -15.13 5.27
CA ASP A 28 -4.18 -16.08 6.30
C ASP A 28 -5.67 -16.42 6.15
N ALA A 29 -5.92 -17.47 5.40
CA ALA A 29 -7.26 -17.93 5.05
C ALA A 29 -7.97 -18.69 6.21
N SER A 30 -7.32 -18.90 7.35
CA SER A 30 -7.92 -19.55 8.52
C SER A 30 -8.81 -18.61 9.33
N GLN A 31 -8.63 -17.31 9.16
CA GLN A 31 -9.37 -16.28 9.89
C GLN A 31 -10.81 -16.13 9.38
N SER A 32 -11.69 -15.69 10.26
CA SER A 32 -13.09 -15.34 9.99
C SER A 32 -13.52 -14.22 10.90
N GLY A 33 -14.53 -13.44 10.52
CA GLY A 33 -15.05 -12.35 11.34
C GLY A 33 -15.33 -11.08 10.52
N SER A 34 -15.45 -9.98 11.24
CA SER A 34 -15.72 -8.64 10.71
C SER A 34 -14.44 -7.88 10.31
N ILE A 35 -14.60 -6.68 9.82
CA ILE A 35 -13.48 -5.74 9.66
C ILE A 35 -12.84 -5.38 10.99
N GLU A 36 -13.61 -5.33 12.05
CA GLU A 36 -13.15 -5.03 13.40
C GLU A 36 -12.20 -6.11 13.93
N ASP A 37 -12.52 -7.38 13.67
CA ASP A 37 -11.65 -8.51 14.03
C ASP A 37 -10.36 -8.47 13.19
N ALA A 38 -10.45 -8.12 11.90
CA ALA A 38 -9.30 -8.07 11.00
C ALA A 38 -8.33 -6.92 11.29
N ILE A 39 -8.83 -5.80 11.83
CA ILE A 39 -8.03 -4.58 12.05
C ILE A 39 -7.37 -4.56 13.44
N THR A 40 -7.88 -5.38 14.37
CA THR A 40 -7.32 -5.45 15.73
C THR A 40 -5.84 -5.89 15.65
N ASP A 41 -4.96 -5.11 16.28
CA ASP A 41 -3.51 -5.29 16.28
C ASP A 41 -2.84 -5.28 14.88
N ALA A 42 -3.54 -4.78 13.84
CA ALA A 42 -2.96 -4.65 12.51
C ALA A 42 -2.00 -3.46 12.44
N ASP A 43 -0.80 -3.68 11.89
CA ASP A 43 0.20 -2.63 11.67
C ASP A 43 -0.15 -1.75 10.47
N VAL A 44 -0.79 -2.31 9.45
CA VAL A 44 -1.07 -1.64 8.17
C VAL A 44 -2.50 -1.89 7.73
N PHE A 45 -3.19 -0.81 7.37
CA PHE A 45 -4.48 -0.86 6.66
C PHE A 45 -4.31 -0.35 5.23
N ILE A 46 -4.79 -1.13 4.26
CA ILE A 46 -4.88 -0.72 2.85
C ILE A 46 -6.34 -0.78 2.42
N GLY A 47 -6.96 0.37 2.22
CA GLY A 47 -8.34 0.51 1.80
C GLY A 47 -8.46 0.81 0.30
N VAL A 48 -9.30 0.06 -0.40
CA VAL A 48 -9.70 0.27 -1.80
C VAL A 48 -11.23 0.14 -1.92
N SER A 49 -11.95 0.66 -0.94
CA SER A 49 -13.36 0.37 -0.72
C SER A 49 -14.24 1.61 -0.86
N ARG A 50 -14.70 2.18 0.23
CA ARG A 50 -15.65 3.29 0.24
C ARG A 50 -15.34 4.33 1.31
N ALA A 51 -15.77 5.55 1.07
CA ALA A 51 -15.65 6.66 2.01
C ALA A 51 -16.15 6.31 3.41
N GLY A 52 -15.42 6.75 4.43
CA GLY A 52 -15.83 6.65 5.83
C GLY A 52 -15.87 5.23 6.40
N LEU A 53 -15.28 4.25 5.72
CA LEU A 53 -15.22 2.87 6.21
C LEU A 53 -14.35 2.74 7.46
N LEU A 54 -13.22 3.43 7.49
CA LEU A 54 -12.27 3.40 8.59
C LEU A 54 -12.59 4.54 9.58
N THR A 55 -13.16 4.18 10.72
CA THR A 55 -13.50 5.17 11.77
C THR A 55 -12.35 5.35 12.77
N PRO A 56 -12.32 6.46 13.53
CA PRO A 56 -11.34 6.65 14.60
C PRO A 56 -11.28 5.49 15.60
N GLU A 57 -12.43 4.90 15.93
CA GLU A 57 -12.53 3.78 16.87
C GLU A 57 -11.87 2.51 16.30
N LEU A 58 -11.96 2.29 14.99
CA LEU A 58 -11.26 1.20 14.32
C LEU A 58 -9.75 1.44 14.28
N VAL A 59 -9.32 2.68 14.02
CA VAL A 59 -7.89 3.04 14.07
C VAL A 59 -7.30 2.78 15.46
N GLN A 60 -8.03 3.10 16.53
CA GLN A 60 -7.58 2.87 17.90
C GLN A 60 -7.41 1.39 18.29
N LYS A 61 -7.94 0.46 17.49
CA LYS A 61 -7.75 -0.98 17.66
C LYS A 61 -6.52 -1.52 16.90
N MET A 62 -5.96 -0.73 16.00
CA MET A 62 -4.73 -1.09 15.29
C MET A 62 -3.54 -1.15 16.24
N ALA A 63 -2.46 -1.74 15.77
CA ALA A 63 -1.18 -1.76 16.47
C ALA A 63 -0.67 -0.32 16.72
N LYS A 64 0.33 -0.20 17.56
CA LYS A 64 0.98 1.08 17.84
C LYS A 64 1.60 1.67 16.59
N ASP A 65 1.44 2.99 16.39
CA ASP A 65 1.99 3.74 15.26
C ASP A 65 1.60 3.17 13.88
N PRO A 66 0.29 2.94 13.60
CA PRO A 66 -0.16 2.24 12.41
C PRO A 66 0.03 3.04 11.13
N ILE A 67 0.15 2.32 10.01
CA ILE A 67 0.22 2.88 8.66
C ILE A 67 -1.13 2.67 7.97
N VAL A 68 -1.68 3.74 7.38
CA VAL A 68 -2.96 3.68 6.67
C VAL A 68 -2.80 4.20 5.24
N PHE A 69 -3.16 3.37 4.26
CA PHE A 69 -3.37 3.78 2.88
C PHE A 69 -4.86 3.74 2.56
N ALA A 70 -5.50 4.91 2.59
CA ALA A 70 -6.94 5.07 2.34
C ALA A 70 -7.16 5.55 0.90
N LEU A 71 -7.36 4.60 -0.02
CA LEU A 71 -7.28 4.83 -1.46
C LEU A 71 -8.64 4.93 -2.16
N ALA A 72 -9.75 4.91 -1.41
CA ALA A 72 -11.07 5.14 -1.99
C ALA A 72 -11.15 6.53 -2.64
N ASN A 73 -11.86 6.62 -3.77
CA ASN A 73 -11.97 7.81 -4.59
C ASN A 73 -13.46 8.13 -4.87
N PRO A 74 -13.94 9.38 -4.77
CA PRO A 74 -13.18 10.62 -4.52
C PRO A 74 -12.88 10.93 -3.05
N VAL A 75 -13.54 10.25 -2.12
CA VAL A 75 -13.37 10.46 -0.67
C VAL A 75 -12.74 9.21 -0.07
N PRO A 76 -11.63 9.33 0.65
CA PRO A 76 -10.93 8.20 1.25
C PRO A 76 -11.74 7.53 2.37
N GLU A 77 -11.34 6.31 2.77
CA GLU A 77 -11.94 5.56 3.88
C GLU A 77 -11.90 6.32 5.19
N ILE A 78 -10.87 7.15 5.39
CA ILE A 78 -10.73 8.10 6.49
C ILE A 78 -10.00 9.34 5.97
N MET A 79 -10.42 10.52 6.41
CA MET A 79 -9.74 11.77 6.05
C MET A 79 -8.40 11.88 6.80
N PRO A 80 -7.32 12.41 6.17
CA PRO A 80 -5.99 12.44 6.75
C PRO A 80 -5.88 13.17 8.10
N ASP A 81 -6.60 14.26 8.27
CA ASP A 81 -6.69 14.99 9.53
C ASP A 81 -7.34 14.17 10.65
N VAL A 82 -8.43 13.48 10.34
CA VAL A 82 -9.12 12.57 11.26
C VAL A 82 -8.23 11.37 11.61
N ALA A 83 -7.53 10.80 10.62
CA ALA A 83 -6.62 9.68 10.81
C ALA A 83 -5.45 10.06 11.76
N LYS A 84 -4.83 11.22 11.55
CA LYS A 84 -3.77 11.74 12.42
C LYS A 84 -4.27 11.97 13.85
N GLN A 85 -5.47 12.53 14.03
CA GLN A 85 -6.09 12.71 15.36
C GLN A 85 -6.39 11.38 16.05
N ALA A 86 -6.73 10.35 15.28
CA ALA A 86 -6.98 9.00 15.80
C ALA A 86 -5.70 8.22 16.17
N GLY A 87 -4.50 8.73 15.80
CA GLY A 87 -3.22 8.13 16.15
C GLY A 87 -2.49 7.42 15.01
N VAL A 88 -2.93 7.58 13.75
CA VAL A 88 -2.22 7.05 12.59
C VAL A 88 -0.86 7.72 12.45
N ALA A 89 0.21 6.94 12.39
CA ALA A 89 1.57 7.45 12.23
C ALA A 89 1.85 7.89 10.78
N ILE A 90 1.44 7.08 9.81
CA ILE A 90 1.63 7.38 8.39
C ILE A 90 0.29 7.21 7.68
N ILE A 91 -0.18 8.28 7.02
CA ILE A 91 -1.37 8.25 6.17
C ILE A 91 -1.01 8.58 4.73
N GLY A 92 -1.47 7.76 3.80
CA GLY A 92 -1.43 8.03 2.36
C GLY A 92 -2.81 7.89 1.75
N THR A 93 -3.12 8.74 0.77
CA THR A 93 -4.40 8.73 0.05
C THR A 93 -4.19 8.94 -1.45
N GLY A 94 -5.24 8.74 -2.26
CA GLY A 94 -5.22 9.11 -3.68
C GLY A 94 -5.26 10.62 -3.96
N ARG A 95 -5.46 11.44 -2.95
CA ARG A 95 -5.65 12.90 -3.09
C ARG A 95 -4.33 13.63 -3.20
N SER A 96 -4.28 14.64 -4.09
CA SER A 96 -3.08 15.46 -4.32
C SER A 96 -2.93 16.64 -3.35
N ASP A 97 -3.95 16.92 -2.56
CA ASP A 97 -3.96 18.01 -1.58
C ASP A 97 -3.45 17.58 -0.19
N PHE A 98 -2.99 16.32 -0.06
CA PHE A 98 -2.39 15.79 1.16
C PHE A 98 -1.01 15.17 0.89
N PRO A 99 -0.13 15.06 1.90
CA PRO A 99 1.10 14.30 1.81
C PRO A 99 0.88 12.83 1.46
N ASN A 100 1.92 12.15 0.97
CA ASN A 100 1.88 10.73 0.60
C ASN A 100 0.77 10.41 -0.41
N GLN A 101 0.67 11.19 -1.49
CA GLN A 101 -0.26 10.89 -2.57
C GLN A 101 0.10 9.56 -3.22
N VAL A 102 -0.75 8.56 -3.06
CA VAL A 102 -0.65 7.26 -3.73
C VAL A 102 -1.52 7.28 -4.98
N ASN A 103 -0.89 7.49 -6.15
CA ASN A 103 -1.59 7.60 -7.41
C ASN A 103 -0.88 6.77 -8.48
N ASN A 104 -1.65 6.12 -9.35
CA ASN A 104 -1.11 5.36 -10.49
C ASN A 104 -0.30 6.23 -11.47
N SER A 105 -0.50 7.54 -11.50
CA SER A 105 0.32 8.48 -12.27
C SER A 105 1.81 8.44 -11.92
N LEU A 106 2.17 7.97 -10.74
CA LEU A 106 3.56 7.79 -10.34
C LEU A 106 4.25 6.65 -11.10
N ALA A 107 3.57 5.56 -11.37
CA ALA A 107 4.16 4.36 -11.96
C ALA A 107 3.83 4.21 -13.45
N PHE A 108 2.61 4.57 -13.85
CA PHE A 108 2.04 4.25 -15.15
C PHE A 108 2.87 4.78 -16.34
N PRO A 109 3.26 6.07 -16.39
CA PRO A 109 4.04 6.59 -17.52
C PRO A 109 5.40 5.89 -17.65
N GLY A 110 6.08 5.64 -16.54
CA GLY A 110 7.42 5.01 -16.53
C GLY A 110 7.38 3.55 -16.94
N ILE A 111 6.39 2.78 -16.48
CA ILE A 111 6.21 1.38 -16.87
C ILE A 111 5.94 1.26 -18.36
N PHE A 112 5.06 2.10 -18.93
CA PHE A 112 4.77 2.05 -20.37
C PHE A 112 5.95 2.52 -21.19
N ARG A 113 6.64 3.58 -20.79
CA ARG A 113 7.83 4.05 -21.48
C ARG A 113 8.91 2.96 -21.50
N GLY A 114 9.19 2.35 -20.34
CA GLY A 114 10.15 1.25 -20.25
C GLY A 114 9.75 0.03 -21.10
N ALA A 115 8.47 -0.33 -21.10
CA ALA A 115 7.98 -1.43 -21.94
C ALA A 115 8.16 -1.16 -23.44
N LEU A 116 7.91 0.05 -23.89
CA LEU A 116 8.11 0.45 -25.30
C LEU A 116 9.58 0.47 -25.68
N ASP A 117 10.44 1.05 -24.86
CA ASP A 117 11.88 1.17 -25.12
C ASP A 117 12.57 -0.19 -25.21
N HIS A 118 12.09 -1.17 -24.47
CA HIS A 118 12.65 -2.53 -24.42
C HIS A 118 11.84 -3.56 -25.23
N GLY A 119 10.86 -3.13 -26.02
CA GLY A 119 10.08 -4.01 -26.88
C GLY A 119 9.26 -5.08 -26.10
N VAL A 120 8.87 -4.79 -24.86
CA VAL A 120 8.12 -5.70 -23.99
C VAL A 120 6.71 -5.91 -24.55
N LYS A 121 6.38 -7.15 -24.90
CA LYS A 121 5.07 -7.50 -25.47
C LYS A 121 3.97 -7.65 -24.42
N LYS A 122 4.33 -7.97 -23.16
CA LYS A 122 3.38 -8.19 -22.07
C LYS A 122 4.00 -7.71 -20.76
N ILE A 123 3.32 -6.79 -20.08
CA ILE A 123 3.69 -6.38 -18.70
C ILE A 123 3.29 -7.51 -17.74
N THR A 124 4.27 -8.12 -17.10
CA THR A 124 4.11 -9.22 -16.15
C THR A 124 4.09 -8.70 -14.71
N ASP A 125 3.75 -9.56 -13.74
CA ASP A 125 3.80 -9.20 -12.33
C ASP A 125 5.24 -8.91 -11.87
N GLN A 126 6.25 -9.56 -12.47
CA GLN A 126 7.65 -9.24 -12.21
C GLN A 126 8.00 -7.79 -12.61
N HIS A 127 7.49 -7.31 -13.74
CA HIS A 127 7.67 -5.91 -14.15
C HIS A 127 7.00 -4.95 -13.16
N LYS A 128 5.82 -5.29 -12.64
CA LYS A 128 5.12 -4.49 -11.63
C LYS A 128 5.89 -4.43 -10.31
N LEU A 129 6.41 -5.58 -9.85
CA LEU A 129 7.22 -5.65 -8.63
C LEU A 129 8.53 -4.87 -8.77
N ALA A 130 9.21 -4.99 -9.90
CA ALA A 130 10.42 -4.21 -10.18
C ALA A 130 10.14 -2.70 -10.19
N ALA A 131 9.01 -2.28 -10.75
CA ALA A 131 8.58 -0.89 -10.72
C ALA A 131 8.27 -0.40 -9.28
N ALA A 132 7.65 -1.25 -8.47
CA ALA A 132 7.38 -0.93 -7.06
C ALA A 132 8.67 -0.78 -6.25
N GLU A 133 9.66 -1.66 -6.44
CA GLU A 133 10.99 -1.54 -5.82
C GLU A 133 11.69 -0.25 -6.24
N ALA A 134 11.63 0.10 -7.53
CA ALA A 134 12.24 1.33 -8.00
C ALA A 134 11.57 2.56 -7.40
N LEU A 135 10.24 2.59 -7.31
CA LEU A 135 9.50 3.67 -6.66
C LEU A 135 9.89 3.81 -5.19
N ALA A 136 9.98 2.69 -4.47
CA ALA A 136 10.39 2.70 -3.07
C ALA A 136 11.80 3.26 -2.88
N ASN A 137 12.74 2.92 -3.77
CA ASN A 137 14.13 3.38 -3.72
C ASN A 137 14.32 4.85 -4.13
N LEU A 138 13.29 5.53 -4.66
CA LEU A 138 13.35 6.97 -4.96
C LEU A 138 13.25 7.82 -3.69
N VAL A 139 12.76 7.27 -2.60
CA VAL A 139 12.67 7.96 -1.32
C VAL A 139 13.82 7.49 -0.44
N GLU A 140 14.98 8.16 -0.54
CA GLU A 140 16.19 7.78 0.19
C GLU A 140 16.05 7.92 1.72
N ASN A 141 15.33 8.95 2.17
CA ASN A 141 15.11 9.24 3.58
C ASN A 141 13.60 9.40 3.84
N PRO A 142 12.87 8.30 4.05
CA PRO A 142 11.43 8.36 4.28
C PRO A 142 11.11 9.05 5.61
N THR A 143 10.08 9.89 5.57
CA THR A 143 9.49 10.54 6.75
C THR A 143 7.99 10.23 6.80
N VAL A 144 7.32 10.54 7.90
CA VAL A 144 5.87 10.31 8.04
C VAL A 144 5.04 11.02 6.95
N ASP A 145 5.53 12.12 6.41
CA ASP A 145 4.88 12.90 5.36
C ASP A 145 5.47 12.65 3.95
N LYS A 146 6.51 11.81 3.82
CA LYS A 146 7.12 11.45 2.54
C LYS A 146 7.57 9.99 2.52
N VAL A 147 6.64 9.06 2.31
CA VAL A 147 6.92 7.62 2.12
C VAL A 147 6.77 7.17 0.66
N VAL A 148 6.23 8.04 -0.20
CA VAL A 148 6.16 7.82 -1.65
C VAL A 148 6.77 9.03 -2.37
N PRO A 149 7.35 8.84 -3.58
CA PRO A 149 7.85 9.98 -4.35
C PRO A 149 6.69 10.87 -4.79
N THR A 150 6.98 12.14 -5.07
CA THR A 150 6.00 13.08 -5.64
C THR A 150 5.98 12.97 -7.18
N ALA A 151 4.92 13.49 -7.80
CA ALA A 151 4.83 13.53 -9.27
C ALA A 151 5.92 14.42 -9.93
N PHE A 152 6.58 15.28 -9.15
CA PHE A 152 7.67 16.14 -9.61
C PHE A 152 9.06 15.51 -9.49
N ASP A 153 9.18 14.38 -8.75
CA ASP A 153 10.43 13.62 -8.72
C ASP A 153 10.63 12.95 -10.10
N GLU A 154 11.87 12.70 -10.52
CA GLU A 154 12.20 12.08 -11.82
C GLU A 154 11.78 10.61 -11.93
N VAL A 155 10.56 10.31 -11.48
CA VAL A 155 10.01 8.96 -11.37
C VAL A 155 9.91 8.28 -12.72
N SER A 156 9.31 8.97 -13.69
CA SER A 156 9.10 8.40 -15.04
C SER A 156 10.40 8.08 -15.74
N LEU A 157 11.43 8.94 -15.61
CA LEU A 157 12.74 8.72 -16.20
C LEU A 157 13.45 7.53 -15.56
N LYS A 158 13.48 7.46 -14.24
CA LYS A 158 14.14 6.35 -13.53
C LYS A 158 13.44 5.01 -13.77
N LEU A 159 12.12 4.99 -13.82
CA LEU A 159 11.35 3.78 -14.15
C LEU A 159 11.57 3.32 -15.60
N SER A 160 11.71 4.25 -16.56
CA SER A 160 11.98 3.89 -17.95
C SER A 160 13.39 3.32 -18.16
N GLN A 161 14.35 3.71 -17.33
CA GLN A 161 15.74 3.23 -17.38
C GLN A 161 15.92 1.86 -16.69
N MET A 162 14.89 1.35 -16.02
CA MET A 162 14.95 0.01 -15.44
C MET A 162 15.05 -1.03 -16.56
N SER A 163 16.07 -1.90 -16.46
CA SER A 163 16.21 -3.05 -17.33
C SER A 163 15.07 -4.03 -17.08
N LEU A 164 14.02 -3.97 -17.88
CA LEU A 164 12.92 -4.93 -17.88
C LEU A 164 13.32 -6.27 -18.52
N ASP A 165 14.57 -6.38 -19.01
CA ASP A 165 15.05 -7.52 -19.78
C ASP A 165 15.46 -8.76 -18.96
N LYS A 166 15.62 -8.64 -17.65
CA LYS A 166 15.95 -9.79 -16.78
C LYS A 166 15.11 -9.79 -15.55
N PRO A 167 14.14 -10.71 -15.43
CA PRO A 167 13.51 -10.95 -14.16
C PRO A 167 14.57 -11.42 -13.17
N LYS A 168 14.91 -10.59 -12.18
CA LYS A 168 15.56 -11.11 -10.97
C LYS A 168 14.62 -12.14 -10.37
N ALA A 169 15.15 -13.30 -10.03
CA ALA A 169 14.40 -14.29 -9.26
C ALA A 169 13.73 -13.57 -8.08
N PRO A 170 12.46 -13.88 -7.78
CA PRO A 170 11.78 -13.25 -6.66
C PRO A 170 12.64 -13.48 -5.41
N ALA A 171 13.06 -12.41 -4.78
CA ALA A 171 13.59 -12.51 -3.42
C ALA A 171 12.50 -13.20 -2.59
N PRO A 172 12.85 -14.17 -1.71
CA PRO A 172 11.87 -14.83 -0.87
C PRO A 172 11.23 -13.79 0.05
N TYR A 173 10.04 -13.36 -0.33
CA TYR A 173 9.27 -12.32 0.38
C TYR A 173 8.56 -12.86 1.62
N LEU A 174 9.01 -14.00 2.15
CA LEU A 174 8.49 -14.62 3.37
C LEU A 174 9.67 -15.16 4.16
N ALA A 175 10.14 -14.38 5.06
CA ALA A 175 10.90 -14.64 6.28
C ALA A 175 12.03 -13.63 6.45
N ALA A 176 11.70 -12.42 6.79
CA ALA A 176 12.59 -11.60 7.58
C ALA A 176 11.71 -10.70 8.46
N SER A 177 11.66 -11.03 9.74
CA SER A 177 11.41 -10.07 10.80
C SER A 177 12.52 -9.00 10.69
N ARG A 178 12.34 -8.04 9.79
CA ARG A 178 13.13 -6.83 9.78
C ARG A 178 12.51 -5.91 10.80
N GLU A 179 13.20 -5.71 11.91
CA GLU A 179 12.98 -4.55 12.76
C GLU A 179 12.96 -3.32 11.86
N PHE A 180 11.80 -2.65 11.79
CA PHE A 180 11.70 -1.36 11.12
C PHE A 180 12.63 -0.41 11.85
N PRO A 181 13.53 0.31 11.15
CA PRO A 181 14.34 1.34 11.79
C PRO A 181 13.37 2.34 12.44
N SER A 182 13.62 2.66 13.71
CA SER A 182 12.84 3.66 14.44
C SER A 182 12.77 4.95 13.63
N ILE A 183 11.57 5.32 13.22
CA ILE A 183 11.33 6.57 12.48
C ILE A 183 11.65 7.70 13.46
N ASN A 184 12.74 8.44 13.19
CA ASN A 184 13.13 9.61 13.97
C ASN A 184 11.98 10.62 13.95
N ARG A 185 11.28 10.73 15.08
CA ARG A 185 10.38 11.86 15.34
C ARG A 185 11.27 13.09 15.53
N ALA A 186 11.26 14.01 14.58
CA ALA A 186 11.69 15.36 14.87
C ALA A 186 10.72 15.91 15.93
N THR A 187 11.20 16.03 17.16
CA THR A 187 10.53 16.75 18.22
C THR A 187 10.49 18.21 17.81
N ASN A 188 9.33 18.70 17.36
CA ASN A 188 9.06 20.12 17.32
C ASN A 188 8.72 20.55 18.75
N ASP A 189 9.77 20.80 19.55
CA ASP A 189 9.70 21.65 20.73
C ASP A 189 10.08 23.07 20.30
N SER A 190 9.09 23.92 20.17
CA SER A 190 9.12 25.37 20.43
C SER A 190 7.74 25.99 20.15
#